data_3bb40a3fd24aba0d8ffa6dcf53c68439
#
_entry.id   3bb40a3fd24aba0d8ffa6dcf53c68439
#
_cell.length_a   1.000
_cell.length_b   1.000
_cell.length_c   1.000
_cell.angle_alpha   90.00
_cell.angle_beta   90.00
_cell.angle_gamma   90.00
#
_symmetry.space_group_name_H-M   'P 1'
#
loop_
_entity.id
_entity.type
_entity.pdbx_description
1 polymer ?
#
loop_
_entity_poly.entity_id
_entity_poly.type
_entity_poly.pdbx_seq_one_letter_code
_entity_poly.pdbx_strand_id
1 'polypeptide(L)'
;MQRGDLSSKQAEVVVVGAGLAGLAAARALRTAGSDVIVLEARDRVGGRTLNEPIGDGKVVEIGAQWVGPTQDRVNGLIAELGLETFPTHVSGTNIFERGGHLGRYEGTIPKVNPVGLAEVGLLLRRLNAMAARVPPEAPWQAPRAAEWDSQTFASWMKRNVRTGVARDILRLAIIGVWAAEPRDLSLLHVLFYIRSAGSIELLTDAEGGAQQDRVVGGSQLISLRMAEQLGAGVVELSTPVRSIRHSDAGVTVVSDRLTVSAKRAIVAIPPTLAGRVAYAPALPAVRDGLSQRMAQGSVVKCMAVYERPFWRERGLSGAVTSVSGPVSVGFDNSPPDGSPGVLLGFLEGRAAREAMDRSRDERREIVAECFGRFFGPEAAKPIDYVDRAWGAEEWSRGCYGGFMPPGAWTDNGAALRPPIGSIHWAGAETATVWNGYMDGAVSSGARAAAEVLDAIG
;
A
#
# COMPACT_ATOMS: atom_id res chain seq x y z
N MET A 1 25.25 8.22 -27.99
CA MET A 1 24.43 7.01 -28.28
C MET A 1 23.40 7.38 -29.33
N GLN A 2 23.48 6.80 -30.51
CA GLN A 2 22.46 6.95 -31.56
C GLN A 2 21.15 6.42 -31.00
N ARG A 3 20.08 7.22 -31.01
CA ARG A 3 18.72 6.75 -30.76
C ARG A 3 18.35 5.85 -31.94
N GLY A 4 18.41 4.52 -31.74
CA GLY A 4 17.76 3.60 -32.66
C GLY A 4 16.29 4.00 -32.79
N ASP A 5 15.72 3.85 -34.00
CA ASP A 5 14.32 4.10 -34.25
C ASP A 5 13.46 3.26 -33.27
N LEU A 6 12.84 3.95 -32.27
CA LEU A 6 11.90 3.31 -31.37
C LEU A 6 10.67 2.84 -32.19
N SER A 7 10.22 1.61 -31.98
CA SER A 7 8.98 1.16 -32.59
C SER A 7 7.82 2.07 -32.20
N SER A 8 6.92 2.35 -33.14
CA SER A 8 5.77 3.23 -32.92
C SER A 8 4.47 2.44 -32.93
N LYS A 9 3.62 2.69 -31.95
CA LYS A 9 2.26 2.13 -31.87
C LYS A 9 1.23 3.23 -31.74
N GLN A 10 -0.01 2.91 -32.10
CA GLN A 10 -1.17 3.78 -31.88
C GLN A 10 -2.22 3.04 -31.08
N ALA A 11 -2.96 3.76 -30.25
CA ALA A 11 -4.10 3.27 -29.49
C ALA A 11 -5.10 4.42 -29.25
N GLU A 12 -6.30 4.12 -28.80
CA GLU A 12 -7.20 5.17 -28.31
C GLU A 12 -6.76 5.67 -26.93
N VAL A 13 -6.32 4.75 -26.06
CA VAL A 13 -5.88 5.07 -24.70
C VAL A 13 -4.57 4.36 -24.38
N VAL A 14 -3.63 5.09 -23.80
CA VAL A 14 -2.42 4.51 -23.22
C VAL A 14 -2.48 4.57 -21.70
N VAL A 15 -2.23 3.44 -21.06
CA VAL A 15 -2.17 3.34 -19.57
C VAL A 15 -0.72 3.16 -19.13
N VAL A 16 -0.26 3.99 -18.23
CA VAL A 16 1.09 3.93 -17.67
C VAL A 16 1.05 3.24 -16.31
N GLY A 17 1.61 2.03 -16.25
CA GLY A 17 1.65 1.17 -15.07
C GLY A 17 0.63 0.03 -15.11
N ALA A 18 1.10 -1.22 -14.95
CA ALA A 18 0.29 -2.44 -14.87
C ALA A 18 0.12 -2.94 -13.41
N GLY A 19 -0.04 -2.02 -12.46
CA GLY A 19 -0.57 -2.31 -11.15
C GLY A 19 -2.09 -2.50 -11.18
N LEU A 20 -2.71 -2.82 -10.04
CA LEU A 20 -4.17 -3.03 -9.93
C LEU A 20 -4.98 -1.88 -10.55
N ALA A 21 -4.59 -0.63 -10.32
CA ALA A 21 -5.29 0.53 -10.84
C ALA A 21 -5.24 0.60 -12.38
N GLY A 22 -4.05 0.42 -12.96
CA GLY A 22 -3.89 0.47 -14.42
C GLY A 22 -4.56 -0.69 -15.13
N LEU A 23 -4.47 -1.90 -14.58
CA LEU A 23 -5.15 -3.09 -15.13
C LEU A 23 -6.67 -2.97 -15.00
N ALA A 24 -7.19 -2.44 -13.88
CA ALA A 24 -8.61 -2.19 -13.73
C ALA A 24 -9.12 -1.15 -14.74
N ALA A 25 -8.35 -0.07 -14.97
CA ALA A 25 -8.67 0.92 -15.99
C ALA A 25 -8.66 0.31 -17.40
N ALA A 26 -7.62 -0.45 -17.75
CA ALA A 26 -7.49 -1.10 -19.05
C ALA A 26 -8.64 -2.08 -19.33
N ARG A 27 -9.04 -2.89 -18.33
CA ARG A 27 -10.21 -3.78 -18.46
C ARG A 27 -11.50 -3.01 -18.70
N ALA A 28 -11.76 -1.97 -17.93
CA ALA A 28 -12.97 -1.15 -18.11
C ALA A 28 -13.04 -0.52 -19.51
N LEU A 29 -11.93 0.03 -20.00
CA LEU A 29 -11.82 0.59 -21.35
C LEU A 29 -12.02 -0.47 -22.44
N ARG A 30 -11.38 -1.63 -22.29
CA ARG A 30 -11.53 -2.76 -23.26
C ARG A 30 -12.97 -3.27 -23.29
N THR A 31 -13.62 -3.38 -22.13
CA THR A 31 -15.04 -3.78 -22.04
C THR A 31 -15.95 -2.78 -22.76
N ALA A 32 -15.61 -1.49 -22.75
CA ALA A 32 -16.30 -0.44 -23.49
C ALA A 32 -15.91 -0.39 -24.99
N GLY A 33 -15.03 -1.28 -25.48
CA GLY A 33 -14.64 -1.36 -26.89
C GLY A 33 -13.45 -0.50 -27.29
N SER A 34 -12.81 0.22 -26.35
CA SER A 34 -11.65 1.06 -26.66
C SER A 34 -10.40 0.23 -26.96
N ASP A 35 -9.55 0.72 -27.86
CA ASP A 35 -8.22 0.17 -28.09
C ASP A 35 -7.24 0.72 -27.05
N VAL A 36 -6.57 -0.19 -26.31
CA VAL A 36 -5.76 0.15 -25.13
C VAL A 36 -4.40 -0.51 -25.19
N ILE A 37 -3.36 0.26 -24.88
CA ILE A 37 -2.01 -0.24 -24.63
C ILE A 37 -1.62 0.12 -23.19
N VAL A 38 -1.10 -0.86 -22.43
CA VAL A 38 -0.59 -0.67 -21.06
C VAL A 38 0.93 -0.77 -21.09
N LEU A 39 1.63 0.23 -20.56
CA LEU A 39 3.10 0.28 -20.46
C LEU A 39 3.53 0.01 -19.01
N GLU A 40 4.22 -1.08 -18.77
CA GLU A 40 4.75 -1.45 -17.46
C GLU A 40 6.29 -1.42 -17.46
N ALA A 41 6.84 -0.75 -16.46
CA ALA A 41 8.29 -0.61 -16.34
C ALA A 41 8.99 -1.91 -15.95
N ARG A 42 8.33 -2.77 -15.17
CA ARG A 42 8.86 -4.08 -14.74
C ARG A 42 8.65 -5.15 -15.83
N ASP A 43 9.30 -6.26 -15.61
CA ASP A 43 9.11 -7.52 -16.35
C ASP A 43 7.86 -8.31 -15.88
N ARG A 44 7.05 -7.73 -14.99
CA ARG A 44 5.86 -8.33 -14.37
C ARG A 44 4.74 -7.31 -14.14
N VAL A 45 3.53 -7.80 -14.09
CA VAL A 45 2.36 -7.04 -13.63
C VAL A 45 2.22 -7.08 -12.09
N GLY A 46 1.32 -6.26 -11.54
CA GLY A 46 0.92 -6.24 -10.15
C GLY A 46 1.44 -5.04 -9.35
N GLY A 47 2.51 -4.39 -9.82
CA GLY A 47 3.06 -3.24 -9.11
C GLY A 47 3.48 -3.57 -7.68
N ARG A 48 2.72 -3.06 -6.68
CA ARG A 48 2.94 -3.31 -5.24
C ARG A 48 2.32 -4.60 -4.71
N THR A 49 1.62 -5.41 -5.52
CA THR A 49 1.33 -6.82 -5.23
C THR A 49 2.42 -7.69 -5.82
N LEU A 50 2.95 -8.61 -5.03
CA LEU A 50 4.02 -9.50 -5.44
C LEU A 50 3.97 -10.79 -4.61
N ASN A 51 3.92 -11.91 -5.30
CA ASN A 51 4.07 -13.23 -4.73
C ASN A 51 5.52 -13.68 -4.83
N GLU A 52 6.01 -14.38 -3.82
CA GLU A 52 7.34 -14.98 -3.79
C GLU A 52 7.21 -16.47 -3.51
N PRO A 53 7.80 -17.37 -4.32
CA PRO A 53 7.77 -18.80 -4.07
C PRO A 53 8.51 -19.18 -2.79
N ILE A 54 7.95 -20.15 -2.05
CA ILE A 54 8.56 -20.74 -0.84
C ILE A 54 8.70 -22.28 -0.93
N GLY A 55 8.69 -22.83 -2.14
CA GLY A 55 8.75 -24.28 -2.38
C GLY A 55 7.38 -24.93 -2.50
N ASP A 56 7.35 -26.15 -3.01
CA ASP A 56 6.17 -27.03 -3.14
C ASP A 56 4.96 -26.37 -3.83
N GLY A 57 5.21 -25.48 -4.78
CA GLY A 57 4.17 -24.73 -5.48
C GLY A 57 3.45 -23.67 -4.64
N LYS A 58 3.93 -23.40 -3.42
CA LYS A 58 3.38 -22.43 -2.50
C LYS A 58 4.07 -21.07 -2.62
N VAL A 59 3.34 -20.04 -2.26
CA VAL A 59 3.82 -18.65 -2.31
C VAL A 59 3.49 -17.90 -1.02
N VAL A 60 4.25 -16.85 -0.76
CA VAL A 60 3.91 -15.81 0.21
C VAL A 60 3.79 -14.47 -0.51
N GLU A 61 2.95 -13.59 -0.01
CA GLU A 61 2.80 -12.25 -0.54
C GLU A 61 3.82 -11.30 0.09
N ILE A 62 4.91 -11.04 -0.62
CA ILE A 62 5.93 -10.08 -0.17
C ILE A 62 5.53 -8.62 -0.43
N GLY A 63 4.44 -8.41 -1.20
CA GLY A 63 3.74 -7.15 -1.38
C GLY A 63 2.48 -7.02 -0.53
N ALA A 64 1.48 -6.26 -1.02
CA ALA A 64 0.15 -6.19 -0.42
C ALA A 64 -0.50 -7.59 -0.44
N GLN A 65 -1.20 -7.95 0.63
CA GLN A 65 -1.72 -9.31 0.76
C GLN A 65 -3.17 -9.39 1.23
N TRP A 66 -3.59 -8.49 2.11
CA TRP A 66 -4.88 -8.61 2.80
C TRP A 66 -6.02 -7.91 2.09
N VAL A 67 -7.18 -8.49 2.25
CA VAL A 67 -8.48 -7.91 1.95
C VAL A 67 -9.39 -8.05 3.17
N GLY A 68 -10.40 -7.20 3.28
CA GLY A 68 -11.32 -7.24 4.41
C GLY A 68 -12.71 -6.74 4.06
N PRO A 69 -13.61 -6.71 5.07
CA PRO A 69 -14.96 -6.20 4.89
C PRO A 69 -14.94 -4.75 4.38
N THR A 70 -15.97 -4.37 3.63
CA THR A 70 -16.13 -3.04 3.00
C THR A 70 -15.12 -2.68 1.90
N GLN A 71 -14.18 -3.58 1.58
CA GLN A 71 -13.34 -3.49 0.39
C GLN A 71 -14.05 -4.12 -0.82
N ASP A 72 -15.21 -3.57 -1.16
CA ASP A 72 -16.17 -4.19 -2.07
C ASP A 72 -15.66 -4.32 -3.50
N ARG A 73 -14.82 -3.40 -3.95
CA ARG A 73 -14.28 -3.39 -5.31
C ARG A 73 -13.28 -4.51 -5.54
N VAL A 74 -12.35 -4.69 -4.61
CA VAL A 74 -11.36 -5.77 -4.74
C VAL A 74 -11.98 -7.13 -4.43
N ASN A 75 -12.90 -7.23 -3.47
CA ASN A 75 -13.61 -8.48 -3.16
C ASN A 75 -14.49 -8.91 -4.33
N GLY A 76 -15.23 -7.98 -4.94
CA GLY A 76 -16.00 -8.25 -6.16
C GLY A 76 -15.13 -8.71 -7.32
N LEU A 77 -13.96 -8.09 -7.50
CA LEU A 77 -13.00 -8.47 -8.52
C LEU A 77 -12.38 -9.86 -8.26
N ILE A 78 -12.06 -10.21 -7.02
CA ILE A 78 -11.58 -11.55 -6.62
C ILE A 78 -12.63 -12.61 -7.03
N ALA A 79 -13.90 -12.39 -6.70
CA ALA A 79 -14.99 -13.30 -7.07
C ALA A 79 -15.17 -13.38 -8.60
N GLU A 80 -15.15 -12.26 -9.31
CA GLU A 80 -15.26 -12.20 -10.77
C GLU A 80 -14.13 -12.98 -11.49
N LEU A 81 -12.92 -12.94 -10.92
CA LEU A 81 -11.75 -13.64 -11.45
C LEU A 81 -11.71 -15.13 -11.04
N GLY A 82 -12.71 -15.63 -10.32
CA GLY A 82 -12.76 -17.02 -9.84
C GLY A 82 -11.68 -17.34 -8.82
N LEU A 83 -11.22 -16.36 -8.05
CA LEU A 83 -10.24 -16.52 -6.99
C LEU A 83 -10.95 -16.71 -5.64
N GLU A 84 -10.30 -17.44 -4.75
CA GLU A 84 -10.80 -17.72 -3.40
C GLU A 84 -9.97 -16.98 -2.35
N THR A 85 -10.57 -16.73 -1.19
CA THR A 85 -9.89 -16.16 -0.02
C THR A 85 -9.93 -17.13 1.15
N PHE A 86 -9.03 -16.94 2.10
CA PHE A 86 -8.98 -17.67 3.36
C PHE A 86 -8.63 -16.71 4.50
N PRO A 87 -9.12 -16.96 5.72
CA PRO A 87 -8.90 -16.06 6.84
C PRO A 87 -7.46 -16.05 7.32
N THR A 88 -6.99 -14.88 7.72
CA THR A 88 -5.74 -14.73 8.46
C THR A 88 -5.82 -15.52 9.76
N HIS A 89 -4.76 -16.27 10.10
CA HIS A 89 -4.73 -17.02 11.34
C HIS A 89 -4.61 -16.08 12.55
N VAL A 90 -5.63 -16.09 13.41
CA VAL A 90 -5.72 -15.26 14.63
C VAL A 90 -5.93 -16.07 15.90
N SER A 91 -6.08 -17.40 15.78
CA SER A 91 -6.34 -18.28 16.92
C SER A 91 -5.11 -18.39 17.82
N GLY A 92 -5.31 -18.27 19.12
CA GLY A 92 -4.25 -18.31 20.12
C GLY A 92 -3.96 -16.95 20.76
N THR A 93 -2.89 -16.90 21.52
CA THR A 93 -2.49 -15.73 22.30
C THR A 93 -1.49 -14.87 21.52
N ASN A 94 -1.72 -13.58 21.47
CA ASN A 94 -0.84 -12.59 20.85
C ASN A 94 0.30 -12.19 21.81
N ILE A 95 1.40 -11.70 21.26
CA ILE A 95 2.54 -11.20 22.02
C ILE A 95 2.60 -9.67 21.92
N PHE A 96 2.79 -9.01 23.07
CA PHE A 96 3.07 -7.58 23.16
C PHE A 96 4.40 -7.35 23.88
N GLU A 97 5.34 -6.70 23.19
CA GLU A 97 6.62 -6.32 23.79
C GLU A 97 6.67 -4.83 24.09
N ARG A 98 6.99 -4.50 25.33
CA ARG A 98 7.19 -3.12 25.75
C ARG A 98 8.28 -3.03 26.83
N GLY A 99 9.30 -2.20 26.60
CA GLY A 99 10.40 -2.02 27.56
C GLY A 99 11.17 -3.31 27.87
N GLY A 100 11.34 -4.20 26.89
CA GLY A 100 12.02 -5.49 27.04
C GLY A 100 11.18 -6.59 27.72
N HIS A 101 9.92 -6.28 28.11
CA HIS A 101 9.02 -7.26 28.71
C HIS A 101 8.04 -7.79 27.67
N LEU A 102 7.88 -9.11 27.62
CA LEU A 102 6.90 -9.81 26.80
C LEU A 102 5.63 -10.05 27.61
N GLY A 103 4.52 -9.49 27.15
CA GLY A 103 3.17 -9.78 27.64
C GLY A 103 2.40 -10.64 26.65
N ARG A 104 1.45 -11.45 27.16
CA ARG A 104 0.52 -12.22 26.36
C ARG A 104 -0.89 -11.63 26.50
N TYR A 105 -1.63 -11.57 25.39
CA TYR A 105 -3.00 -11.06 25.40
C TYR A 105 -3.85 -11.72 24.31
N GLU A 106 -5.16 -11.65 24.49
CA GLU A 106 -6.17 -12.08 23.52
C GLU A 106 -6.89 -10.87 22.96
N GLY A 107 -7.38 -10.96 21.72
CA GLY A 107 -8.05 -9.86 21.02
C GLY A 107 -7.09 -8.83 20.42
N THR A 108 -7.62 -7.66 20.06
CA THR A 108 -6.89 -6.65 19.26
C THR A 108 -5.99 -5.75 20.11
N ILE A 109 -6.41 -5.39 21.33
CA ILE A 109 -5.71 -4.42 22.16
C ILE A 109 -4.92 -5.12 23.26
N PRO A 110 -3.59 -4.88 23.40
CA PRO A 110 -2.79 -5.47 24.47
C PRO A 110 -3.33 -5.15 25.86
N LYS A 111 -3.28 -6.12 26.77
CA LYS A 111 -3.60 -5.92 28.19
C LYS A 111 -2.54 -5.00 28.82
N VAL A 112 -2.91 -3.75 29.01
CA VAL A 112 -2.11 -2.69 29.65
C VAL A 112 -2.84 -2.17 30.88
N ASN A 113 -2.25 -1.21 31.60
CA ASN A 113 -2.94 -0.65 32.77
C ASN A 113 -4.28 -0.01 32.38
N PRO A 114 -5.33 -0.07 33.23
CA PRO A 114 -6.68 0.38 32.90
C PRO A 114 -6.77 1.86 32.48
N VAL A 115 -5.92 2.73 33.05
CA VAL A 115 -5.88 4.15 32.71
C VAL A 115 -5.41 4.36 31.28
N GLY A 116 -4.32 3.69 30.90
CA GLY A 116 -3.83 3.73 29.51
C GLY A 116 -4.82 3.16 28.51
N LEU A 117 -5.50 2.06 28.85
CA LEU A 117 -6.53 1.46 27.99
C LEU A 117 -7.73 2.39 27.79
N ALA A 118 -8.21 2.99 28.87
CA ALA A 118 -9.30 3.97 28.80
C ALA A 118 -8.92 5.18 27.95
N GLU A 119 -7.69 5.67 28.07
CA GLU A 119 -7.19 6.76 27.25
C GLU A 119 -7.13 6.37 25.77
N VAL A 120 -6.62 5.18 25.42
CA VAL A 120 -6.63 4.68 24.03
C VAL A 120 -8.04 4.71 23.47
N GLY A 121 -9.04 4.13 24.17
CA GLY A 121 -10.42 4.11 23.71
C GLY A 121 -11.01 5.51 23.49
N LEU A 122 -10.68 6.48 24.35
CA LEU A 122 -11.10 7.88 24.17
C LEU A 122 -10.44 8.53 22.94
N LEU A 123 -9.15 8.26 22.72
CA LEU A 123 -8.39 8.80 21.59
C LEU A 123 -8.87 8.23 20.25
N LEU A 124 -9.17 6.92 20.17
CA LEU A 124 -9.73 6.31 18.97
C LEU A 124 -11.10 6.93 18.62
N ARG A 125 -12.01 7.04 19.59
CA ARG A 125 -13.30 7.71 19.37
C ARG A 125 -13.12 9.17 18.90
N ARG A 126 -12.17 9.90 19.48
CA ARG A 126 -11.88 11.27 19.08
C ARG A 126 -11.35 11.34 17.65
N LEU A 127 -10.44 10.47 17.26
CA LEU A 127 -9.91 10.39 15.90
C LEU A 127 -11.02 10.08 14.89
N ASN A 128 -11.88 9.10 15.17
CA ASN A 128 -13.03 8.78 14.32
C ASN A 128 -14.01 9.98 14.19
N ALA A 129 -14.30 10.67 15.30
CA ALA A 129 -15.17 11.85 15.27
C ALA A 129 -14.56 13.04 14.49
N MET A 130 -13.24 13.19 14.53
CA MET A 130 -12.54 14.20 13.71
C MET A 130 -12.52 13.78 12.24
N ALA A 131 -12.22 12.53 11.95
CA ALA A 131 -12.21 11.96 10.60
C ALA A 131 -13.58 12.07 9.90
N ALA A 132 -14.67 11.86 10.62
CA ALA A 132 -16.03 12.00 10.10
C ALA A 132 -16.34 13.39 9.52
N ARG A 133 -15.56 14.43 9.88
CA ARG A 133 -15.70 15.80 9.37
C ARG A 133 -14.87 16.08 8.12
N VAL A 134 -14.07 15.11 7.64
CA VAL A 134 -13.23 15.26 6.46
C VAL A 134 -13.99 14.76 5.24
N PRO A 135 -14.30 15.62 4.24
CA PRO A 135 -14.88 15.16 2.97
C PRO A 135 -13.81 14.39 2.18
N PRO A 136 -14.02 13.10 1.85
CA PRO A 136 -12.97 12.29 1.22
C PRO A 136 -12.61 12.74 -0.20
N GLU A 137 -13.52 13.40 -0.89
CA GLU A 137 -13.31 13.97 -2.22
C GLU A 137 -12.44 15.24 -2.17
N ALA A 138 -12.53 16.01 -1.06
CA ALA A 138 -11.86 17.30 -0.91
C ALA A 138 -11.39 17.52 0.53
N PRO A 139 -10.39 16.79 1.04
CA PRO A 139 -9.91 16.89 2.42
C PRO A 139 -9.52 18.33 2.84
N TRP A 140 -9.02 19.12 1.89
CA TRP A 140 -8.66 20.54 2.07
C TRP A 140 -9.86 21.46 2.35
N GLN A 141 -11.09 20.97 2.14
CA GLN A 141 -12.34 21.68 2.46
C GLN A 141 -12.91 21.31 3.82
N ALA A 142 -12.25 20.45 4.59
CA ALA A 142 -12.70 20.16 5.95
C ALA A 142 -12.78 21.47 6.79
N PRO A 143 -13.75 21.59 7.72
CA PRO A 143 -13.96 22.84 8.50
C PRO A 143 -12.73 23.35 9.26
N ARG A 144 -11.77 22.46 9.55
CA ARG A 144 -10.49 22.78 10.22
C ARG A 144 -9.29 22.32 9.40
N ALA A 145 -9.40 22.26 8.08
CA ALA A 145 -8.35 21.75 7.20
C ALA A 145 -7.01 22.46 7.44
N ALA A 146 -6.99 23.79 7.42
CA ALA A 146 -5.77 24.57 7.62
C ALA A 146 -5.09 24.26 8.98
N GLU A 147 -5.86 24.14 10.06
CA GLU A 147 -5.32 23.79 11.37
C GLU A 147 -4.80 22.36 11.43
N TRP A 148 -5.54 21.41 10.86
CA TRP A 148 -5.14 20.01 10.88
C TRP A 148 -3.97 19.72 9.94
N ASP A 149 -3.90 20.42 8.81
CA ASP A 149 -2.82 20.23 7.85
C ASP A 149 -1.53 21.01 8.21
N SER A 150 -1.61 22.03 9.07
CA SER A 150 -0.42 22.78 9.51
C SER A 150 0.43 22.06 10.55
N GLN A 151 0.03 20.90 11.02
CA GLN A 151 0.69 20.15 12.08
C GLN A 151 0.90 18.68 11.75
N THR A 152 1.94 18.10 12.32
CA THR A 152 2.16 16.64 12.26
C THR A 152 1.25 15.90 13.23
N PHE A 153 0.99 14.62 12.96
CA PHE A 153 0.31 13.75 13.92
C PHE A 153 1.10 13.63 15.24
N ALA A 154 2.43 13.63 15.19
CA ALA A 154 3.26 13.66 16.41
C ALA A 154 3.02 14.92 17.27
N SER A 155 2.88 16.08 16.65
CA SER A 155 2.56 17.33 17.35
C SER A 155 1.18 17.27 18.02
N TRP A 156 0.20 16.66 17.35
CA TRP A 156 -1.11 16.41 17.91
C TRP A 156 -1.04 15.43 19.09
N MET A 157 -0.31 14.30 18.94
CA MET A 157 -0.10 13.35 20.03
C MET A 157 0.53 13.98 21.26
N LYS A 158 1.58 14.81 21.08
CA LYS A 158 2.25 15.50 22.20
C LYS A 158 1.29 16.32 23.04
N ARG A 159 0.28 16.95 22.43
CA ARG A 159 -0.71 17.78 23.13
C ARG A 159 -1.89 17.01 23.71
N ASN A 160 -2.21 15.84 23.18
CA ASN A 160 -3.47 15.15 23.49
C ASN A 160 -3.30 13.80 24.17
N VAL A 161 -2.11 13.19 24.14
CA VAL A 161 -1.84 11.87 24.72
C VAL A 161 -1.01 12.05 26.01
N ARG A 162 -1.55 11.57 27.12
CA ARG A 162 -0.97 11.75 28.46
C ARG A 162 -0.12 10.58 28.91
N THR A 163 -0.61 9.33 28.73
CA THR A 163 0.09 8.14 29.20
C THR A 163 1.12 7.64 28.18
N GLY A 164 2.23 7.09 28.68
CA GLY A 164 3.24 6.47 27.81
C GLY A 164 2.68 5.30 27.01
N VAL A 165 1.81 4.49 27.63
CA VAL A 165 1.15 3.36 26.98
C VAL A 165 0.30 3.78 25.76
N ALA A 166 -0.57 4.79 25.94
CA ALA A 166 -1.40 5.26 24.83
C ALA A 166 -0.54 5.86 23.71
N ARG A 167 0.57 6.52 24.06
CA ARG A 167 1.52 7.06 23.08
C ARG A 167 2.16 5.95 22.27
N ASP A 168 2.60 4.87 22.93
CA ASP A 168 3.23 3.74 22.28
C ASP A 168 2.25 3.00 21.36
N ILE A 169 1.02 2.72 21.81
CA ILE A 169 -0.02 2.06 21.02
C ILE A 169 -0.40 2.89 19.79
N LEU A 170 -0.64 4.20 19.95
CA LEU A 170 -0.95 5.07 18.81
C LEU A 170 0.21 5.17 17.83
N ARG A 171 1.46 5.26 18.35
CA ARG A 171 2.63 5.28 17.47
C ARG A 171 2.72 4.00 16.64
N LEU A 172 2.51 2.83 17.25
CA LEU A 172 2.52 1.53 16.55
C LEU A 172 1.40 1.45 15.52
N ALA A 173 0.18 1.88 15.84
CA ALA A 173 -0.92 1.91 14.89
C ALA A 173 -0.59 2.80 13.67
N ILE A 174 0.00 3.98 13.89
CA ILE A 174 0.42 4.86 12.80
C ILE A 174 1.51 4.23 11.94
N ILE A 175 2.53 3.66 12.56
CA ILE A 175 3.63 3.04 11.82
C ILE A 175 3.12 1.84 11.03
N GLY A 176 2.29 0.97 11.63
CA GLY A 176 1.75 -0.22 10.99
C GLY A 176 0.78 0.07 9.83
N VAL A 177 0.07 1.21 9.85
CA VAL A 177 -0.86 1.57 8.77
C VAL A 177 -0.19 2.35 7.64
N TRP A 178 0.76 3.26 7.94
CA TRP A 178 1.37 4.15 6.94
C TRP A 178 2.83 3.83 6.60
N ALA A 179 3.46 2.90 7.31
CA ALA A 179 4.92 2.67 7.23
C ALA A 179 5.73 3.99 7.36
N ALA A 180 5.24 4.90 8.20
CA ALA A 180 5.79 6.24 8.40
C ALA A 180 5.74 6.63 9.88
N GLU A 181 6.66 7.48 10.32
CA GLU A 181 6.64 7.99 11.69
C GLU A 181 5.52 9.04 11.87
N PRO A 182 4.91 9.16 13.05
CA PRO A 182 3.89 10.18 13.32
C PRO A 182 4.33 11.63 13.01
N ARG A 183 5.64 11.89 12.99
CA ARG A 183 6.21 13.20 12.64
C ARG A 183 6.22 13.50 11.15
N ASP A 184 6.11 12.46 10.32
CA ASP A 184 6.18 12.57 8.87
C ASP A 184 4.81 12.91 8.25
N LEU A 185 3.72 12.59 8.96
CA LEU A 185 2.33 12.67 8.50
C LEU A 185 1.64 13.97 8.94
N SER A 186 0.91 14.63 8.02
CA SER A 186 -0.08 15.64 8.39
C SER A 186 -1.20 15.01 9.22
N LEU A 187 -1.69 15.73 10.26
CA LEU A 187 -2.89 15.29 10.97
C LEU A 187 -4.09 15.16 10.03
N LEU A 188 -4.26 16.09 9.08
CA LEU A 188 -5.34 16.03 8.11
C LEU A 188 -5.25 14.77 7.25
N HIS A 189 -4.03 14.35 6.86
CA HIS A 189 -3.85 13.12 6.10
C HIS A 189 -4.26 11.88 6.90
N VAL A 190 -3.89 11.79 8.16
CA VAL A 190 -4.34 10.69 9.04
C VAL A 190 -5.86 10.65 9.14
N LEU A 191 -6.49 11.79 9.34
CA LEU A 191 -7.96 11.87 9.43
C LEU A 191 -8.66 11.52 8.12
N PHE A 192 -8.14 11.99 6.99
CA PHE A 192 -8.63 11.61 5.67
C PHE A 192 -8.53 10.09 5.44
N TYR A 193 -7.40 9.49 5.79
CA TYR A 193 -7.16 8.08 5.60
C TYR A 193 -8.12 7.23 6.45
N ILE A 194 -8.31 7.58 7.73
CA ILE A 194 -9.33 6.96 8.60
C ILE A 194 -10.72 7.12 7.98
N ARG A 195 -11.06 8.30 7.47
CA ARG A 195 -12.35 8.56 6.82
C ARG A 195 -12.54 7.70 5.58
N SER A 196 -11.50 7.52 4.78
CA SER A 196 -11.55 6.73 3.55
C SER A 196 -11.83 5.24 3.80
N ALA A 197 -11.38 4.71 4.92
CA ALA A 197 -11.62 3.32 5.33
C ALA A 197 -12.90 3.15 6.15
N GLY A 198 -13.43 4.25 6.72
CA GLY A 198 -14.60 4.25 7.59
C GLY A 198 -14.27 4.46 9.06
N SER A 199 -13.29 3.76 9.62
CA SER A 199 -12.81 3.95 10.99
C SER A 199 -11.36 3.53 11.17
N ILE A 200 -10.75 3.89 12.30
CA ILE A 200 -9.37 3.47 12.62
C ILE A 200 -9.32 1.97 12.97
N GLU A 201 -10.37 1.42 13.54
CA GLU A 201 -10.49 -0.01 13.85
C GLU A 201 -10.46 -0.84 12.57
N LEU A 202 -11.19 -0.43 11.52
CA LEU A 202 -11.13 -1.08 10.21
C LEU A 202 -9.72 -1.10 9.61
N LEU A 203 -8.88 -0.11 9.93
CA LEU A 203 -7.50 -0.06 9.46
C LEU A 203 -6.55 -0.98 10.25
N THR A 204 -6.86 -1.28 11.52
CA THR A 204 -5.93 -1.94 12.45
C THR A 204 -6.30 -3.37 12.83
N ASP A 205 -7.56 -3.77 12.63
CA ASP A 205 -8.04 -5.07 13.09
C ASP A 205 -7.84 -6.15 12.02
N ALA A 206 -7.48 -7.36 12.48
CA ALA A 206 -7.44 -8.54 11.63
C ALA A 206 -8.85 -9.11 11.44
N GLU A 207 -9.55 -9.42 12.52
CA GLU A 207 -10.95 -9.87 12.45
C GLU A 207 -11.89 -8.68 12.30
N GLY A 208 -12.70 -8.67 11.24
CA GLY A 208 -13.59 -7.56 10.92
C GLY A 208 -12.91 -6.32 10.35
N GLY A 209 -11.60 -6.36 10.09
CA GLY A 209 -10.79 -5.25 9.58
C GLY A 209 -10.05 -5.57 8.28
N ALA A 210 -9.12 -4.68 7.92
CA ALA A 210 -8.42 -4.73 6.64
C ALA A 210 -7.49 -5.93 6.48
N GLN A 211 -7.12 -6.63 7.57
CA GLN A 211 -6.22 -7.78 7.57
C GLN A 211 -6.96 -9.12 7.70
N GLN A 212 -8.28 -9.16 7.41
CA GLN A 212 -9.11 -10.32 7.67
C GLN A 212 -8.76 -11.52 6.79
N ASP A 213 -8.70 -11.33 5.48
CA ASP A 213 -8.57 -12.43 4.53
C ASP A 213 -7.36 -12.27 3.63
N ARG A 214 -6.87 -13.40 3.11
CA ARG A 214 -5.79 -13.50 2.12
C ARG A 214 -6.30 -14.25 0.90
N VAL A 215 -5.72 -13.97 -0.27
CA VAL A 215 -6.07 -14.65 -1.52
C VAL A 215 -5.33 -15.99 -1.60
N VAL A 216 -6.06 -17.07 -1.90
CA VAL A 216 -5.45 -18.39 -2.17
C VAL A 216 -4.53 -18.28 -3.39
N GLY A 217 -3.26 -18.68 -3.22
CA GLY A 217 -2.24 -18.53 -4.25
C GLY A 217 -1.67 -17.10 -4.37
N GLY A 218 -2.05 -16.19 -3.45
CA GLY A 218 -1.48 -14.87 -3.27
C GLY A 218 -2.13 -13.76 -4.10
N SER A 219 -2.11 -12.55 -3.57
CA SER A 219 -2.82 -11.38 -4.11
C SER A 219 -2.37 -10.92 -5.50
N GLN A 220 -1.15 -11.27 -5.94
CA GLN A 220 -0.69 -10.94 -7.30
C GLN A 220 -1.52 -11.66 -8.37
N LEU A 221 -2.17 -12.79 -8.03
CA LEU A 221 -3.05 -13.50 -8.97
C LEU A 221 -4.16 -12.60 -9.53
N ILE A 222 -4.65 -11.63 -8.76
CA ILE A 222 -5.63 -10.66 -9.24
C ILE A 222 -5.09 -9.93 -10.47
N SER A 223 -3.86 -9.43 -10.39
CA SER A 223 -3.22 -8.73 -11.51
C SER A 223 -2.88 -9.65 -12.69
N LEU A 224 -2.43 -10.86 -12.40
CA LEU A 224 -2.10 -11.86 -13.43
C LEU A 224 -3.35 -12.25 -14.21
N ARG A 225 -4.48 -12.53 -13.55
CA ARG A 225 -5.74 -12.86 -14.20
C ARG A 225 -6.31 -11.69 -15.00
N MET A 226 -6.22 -10.46 -14.48
CA MET A 226 -6.62 -9.27 -15.27
C MET A 226 -5.78 -9.11 -16.55
N ALA A 227 -4.45 -9.29 -16.44
CA ALA A 227 -3.57 -9.18 -17.60
C ALA A 227 -3.83 -10.29 -18.63
N GLU A 228 -4.12 -11.52 -18.18
CA GLU A 228 -4.51 -12.65 -19.02
C GLU A 228 -5.81 -12.34 -19.81
N GLN A 229 -6.83 -11.79 -19.13
CA GLN A 229 -8.10 -11.40 -19.77
C GLN A 229 -7.95 -10.25 -20.77
N LEU A 230 -6.98 -9.37 -20.60
CA LEU A 230 -6.70 -8.31 -21.59
C LEU A 230 -6.15 -8.87 -22.90
N GLY A 231 -5.54 -10.04 -22.88
CA GLY A 231 -4.97 -10.71 -24.04
C GLY A 231 -3.55 -10.28 -24.40
N ALA A 232 -2.95 -11.03 -25.28
CA ALA A 232 -1.57 -10.81 -25.72
C ALA A 232 -1.41 -9.46 -26.44
N GLY A 233 -0.29 -8.78 -26.18
CA GLY A 233 0.06 -7.52 -26.85
C GLY A 233 -0.59 -6.26 -26.29
N VAL A 234 -1.49 -6.37 -25.30
CA VAL A 234 -2.09 -5.20 -24.62
C VAL A 234 -1.15 -4.66 -23.57
N VAL A 235 -0.47 -5.53 -22.81
CA VAL A 235 0.49 -5.15 -21.75
C VAL A 235 1.91 -5.29 -22.26
N GLU A 236 2.62 -4.18 -22.36
CA GLU A 236 4.03 -4.10 -22.75
C GLU A 236 4.89 -4.03 -21.48
N LEU A 237 5.48 -5.15 -21.09
CA LEU A 237 6.41 -5.26 -19.96
C LEU A 237 7.80 -4.71 -20.30
N SER A 238 8.61 -4.44 -19.27
CA SER A 238 9.97 -3.88 -19.40
C SER A 238 10.01 -2.62 -20.26
N THR A 239 8.96 -1.78 -20.12
CA THR A 239 8.72 -0.62 -20.98
C THR A 239 8.54 0.66 -20.11
N PRO A 240 9.60 1.11 -19.43
CA PRO A 240 9.53 2.26 -18.53
C PRO A 240 9.29 3.55 -19.31
N VAL A 241 8.21 4.26 -18.97
CA VAL A 241 7.86 5.56 -19.56
C VAL A 241 8.81 6.64 -19.05
N ARG A 242 9.36 7.43 -19.98
CA ARG A 242 10.31 8.52 -19.71
C ARG A 242 9.69 9.89 -19.91
N SER A 243 8.83 10.04 -20.91
CA SER A 243 8.19 11.32 -21.14
C SER A 243 6.78 11.18 -21.74
N ILE A 244 5.96 12.19 -21.50
CA ILE A 244 4.61 12.34 -22.03
C ILE A 244 4.51 13.73 -22.64
N ARG A 245 4.35 13.79 -23.97
CA ARG A 245 3.94 15.03 -24.67
C ARG A 245 2.43 15.01 -24.77
N HIS A 246 1.77 16.10 -24.44
CA HIS A 246 0.31 16.17 -24.42
C HIS A 246 -0.20 17.50 -24.97
N SER A 247 -1.38 17.45 -25.56
CA SER A 247 -2.15 18.60 -26.07
C SER A 247 -3.63 18.23 -26.04
N ASP A 248 -4.48 19.16 -26.46
CA ASP A 248 -5.92 18.88 -26.59
C ASP A 248 -6.20 17.81 -27.66
N ALA A 249 -5.30 17.68 -28.66
CA ALA A 249 -5.42 16.67 -29.72
C ALA A 249 -5.04 15.24 -29.29
N GLY A 250 -4.35 15.07 -28.16
CA GLY A 250 -3.94 13.77 -27.64
C GLY A 250 -2.58 13.76 -26.97
N VAL A 251 -2.03 12.56 -26.82
CA VAL A 251 -0.76 12.31 -26.11
C VAL A 251 0.21 11.50 -26.96
N THR A 252 1.50 11.74 -26.74
CA THR A 252 2.59 10.86 -27.19
C THR A 252 3.39 10.44 -25.97
N VAL A 253 3.34 9.15 -25.63
CA VAL A 253 4.07 8.55 -24.52
C VAL A 253 5.33 7.88 -25.04
N VAL A 254 6.50 8.27 -24.51
CA VAL A 254 7.81 7.75 -24.93
C VAL A 254 8.40 6.91 -23.80
N SER A 255 8.72 5.69 -24.13
CA SER A 255 9.42 4.75 -23.25
C SER A 255 10.83 4.43 -23.77
N ASP A 256 11.55 3.55 -23.08
CA ASP A 256 12.86 3.07 -23.53
C ASP A 256 12.77 2.13 -24.76
N ARG A 257 11.59 1.56 -25.05
CA ARG A 257 11.42 0.52 -26.09
C ARG A 257 10.51 0.96 -27.24
N LEU A 258 9.51 1.76 -26.94
CA LEU A 258 8.53 2.16 -27.95
C LEU A 258 7.93 3.54 -27.64
N THR A 259 7.32 4.13 -28.68
CA THR A 259 6.52 5.34 -28.56
C THR A 259 5.06 4.98 -28.84
N VAL A 260 4.14 5.47 -28.00
CA VAL A 260 2.69 5.29 -28.21
C VAL A 260 2.02 6.64 -28.40
N SER A 261 1.30 6.79 -29.51
CA SER A 261 0.39 7.93 -29.73
C SER A 261 -1.04 7.51 -29.40
N ALA A 262 -1.75 8.32 -28.59
CA ALA A 262 -3.11 8.02 -28.18
C ALA A 262 -3.96 9.29 -28.01
N LYS A 263 -5.30 9.14 -27.97
CA LYS A 263 -6.22 10.25 -27.66
C LYS A 263 -6.08 10.70 -26.20
N ARG A 264 -5.92 9.75 -25.28
CA ARG A 264 -5.83 9.98 -23.82
C ARG A 264 -4.77 9.09 -23.19
N ALA A 265 -4.23 9.55 -22.04
CA ALA A 265 -3.36 8.76 -21.20
C ALA A 265 -3.95 8.62 -19.79
N ILE A 266 -3.85 7.43 -19.19
CA ILE A 266 -4.08 7.23 -17.75
C ILE A 266 -2.74 6.94 -17.09
N VAL A 267 -2.30 7.84 -16.21
CA VAL A 267 -1.09 7.65 -15.41
C VAL A 267 -1.48 6.98 -14.09
N ALA A 268 -1.21 5.66 -14.00
CA ALA A 268 -1.62 4.77 -12.91
C ALA A 268 -0.43 4.30 -12.05
N ILE A 269 0.54 5.18 -11.86
CA ILE A 269 1.71 4.98 -11.01
C ILE A 269 1.68 5.93 -9.80
N PRO A 270 2.41 5.64 -8.71
CA PRO A 270 2.45 6.53 -7.55
C PRO A 270 2.77 7.98 -7.94
N PRO A 271 2.14 9.00 -7.34
CA PRO A 271 2.39 10.40 -7.68
C PRO A 271 3.85 10.82 -7.57
N THR A 272 4.61 10.24 -6.63
CA THR A 272 6.06 10.43 -6.48
C THR A 272 6.86 9.96 -7.69
N LEU A 273 6.41 8.90 -8.37
CA LEU A 273 7.02 8.39 -9.59
C LEU A 273 6.48 9.11 -10.82
N ALA A 274 5.21 9.51 -10.83
CA ALA A 274 4.65 10.35 -11.88
C ALA A 274 5.43 11.67 -12.02
N GLY A 275 5.88 12.25 -10.90
CA GLY A 275 6.74 13.44 -10.91
C GLY A 275 8.16 13.23 -11.49
N ARG A 276 8.56 11.99 -11.81
CA ARG A 276 9.84 11.67 -12.47
C ARG A 276 9.73 11.51 -13.98
N VAL A 277 8.51 11.50 -14.50
CA VAL A 277 8.23 11.51 -15.94
C VAL A 277 8.36 12.94 -16.44
N ALA A 278 9.03 13.14 -17.58
CA ALA A 278 9.13 14.45 -18.21
C ALA A 278 7.83 14.76 -18.98
N TYR A 279 7.18 15.88 -18.66
CA TYR A 279 5.96 16.33 -19.34
C TYR A 279 6.23 17.51 -20.27
N ALA A 280 5.62 17.52 -21.44
CA ALA A 280 5.68 18.63 -22.40
C ALA A 280 4.29 18.89 -23.01
N PRO A 281 3.66 20.06 -22.74
CA PRO A 281 4.14 21.10 -21.83
C PRO A 281 4.27 20.65 -20.38
N ALA A 282 4.99 21.40 -19.54
CA ALA A 282 5.12 21.11 -18.14
C ALA A 282 3.75 21.08 -17.44
N LEU A 283 3.61 20.22 -16.43
CA LEU A 283 2.42 20.20 -15.61
C LEU A 283 2.21 21.52 -14.85
N PRO A 284 0.97 21.91 -14.51
CA PRO A 284 0.73 23.06 -13.65
C PRO A 284 1.51 22.96 -12.33
N ALA A 285 2.05 24.09 -11.85
CA ALA A 285 2.92 24.16 -10.67
C ALA A 285 2.29 23.51 -9.42
N VAL A 286 0.96 23.60 -9.26
CA VAL A 286 0.23 22.96 -8.15
C VAL A 286 0.31 21.43 -8.23
N ARG A 287 0.26 20.85 -9.43
CA ARG A 287 0.39 19.39 -9.64
C ARG A 287 1.85 18.93 -9.45
N ASP A 288 2.78 19.70 -9.97
CA ASP A 288 4.19 19.41 -9.79
C ASP A 288 4.59 19.50 -8.30
N GLY A 289 4.14 20.54 -7.60
CA GLY A 289 4.29 20.68 -6.16
C GLY A 289 3.70 19.53 -5.35
N LEU A 290 2.56 18.96 -5.77
CA LEU A 290 2.00 17.75 -5.18
C LEU A 290 2.97 16.57 -5.26
N SER A 291 3.50 16.31 -6.46
CA SER A 291 4.42 15.19 -6.71
C SER A 291 5.75 15.35 -5.95
N GLN A 292 6.22 16.56 -5.76
CA GLN A 292 7.44 16.86 -4.99
C GLN A 292 7.23 16.72 -3.47
N ARG A 293 6.04 16.99 -2.96
CA ARG A 293 5.74 17.01 -1.52
C ARG A 293 5.23 15.67 -0.99
N MET A 294 4.54 14.87 -1.81
CA MET A 294 4.09 13.54 -1.38
C MET A 294 5.30 12.64 -1.13
N ALA A 295 5.32 11.97 0.02
CA ALA A 295 6.37 11.01 0.36
C ALA A 295 5.80 9.59 0.32
N GLN A 296 6.67 8.60 0.13
CA GLN A 296 6.31 7.18 0.22
C GLN A 296 6.65 6.62 1.60
N GLY A 297 5.83 5.68 2.07
CA GLY A 297 6.11 4.91 3.27
C GLY A 297 7.40 4.08 3.14
N SER A 298 8.03 3.81 4.26
CA SER A 298 9.27 3.04 4.33
C SER A 298 9.01 1.71 5.02
N VAL A 299 9.10 0.60 4.28
CA VAL A 299 8.89 -0.74 4.81
C VAL A 299 9.86 -1.75 4.20
N VAL A 300 10.35 -2.66 5.05
CA VAL A 300 10.91 -3.96 4.66
C VAL A 300 9.95 -5.03 5.17
N LYS A 301 9.36 -5.78 4.27
CA LYS A 301 8.49 -6.90 4.61
C LYS A 301 9.33 -8.18 4.59
N CYS A 302 9.24 -8.96 5.65
CA CYS A 302 10.10 -10.12 5.88
C CYS A 302 9.25 -11.36 6.17
N MET A 303 9.64 -12.49 5.60
CA MET A 303 9.03 -13.80 5.84
C MET A 303 10.11 -14.77 6.32
N ALA A 304 9.96 -15.33 7.51
CA ALA A 304 10.78 -16.42 8.02
C ALA A 304 10.00 -17.73 7.89
N VAL A 305 10.55 -18.69 7.20
CA VAL A 305 9.93 -19.99 6.90
C VAL A 305 10.47 -21.06 7.83
N TYR A 306 9.58 -21.91 8.33
CA TYR A 306 9.88 -23.02 9.25
C TYR A 306 9.21 -24.30 8.74
N GLU A 307 9.69 -25.47 9.13
CA GLU A 307 9.09 -26.75 8.74
C GLU A 307 7.60 -26.85 9.11
N ARG A 308 7.22 -26.27 10.27
CA ARG A 308 5.85 -26.24 10.76
C ARG A 308 5.58 -24.98 11.60
N PRO A 309 4.32 -24.59 11.81
CA PRO A 309 3.97 -23.43 12.63
C PRO A 309 4.01 -23.79 14.13
N PHE A 310 5.19 -24.08 14.68
CA PHE A 310 5.43 -24.55 16.04
C PHE A 310 4.84 -23.62 17.13
N TRP A 311 4.67 -22.32 16.84
CA TRP A 311 4.04 -21.37 17.76
C TRP A 311 2.56 -21.71 18.01
N ARG A 312 1.84 -22.26 17.03
CA ARG A 312 0.45 -22.71 17.18
C ARG A 312 0.34 -23.85 18.22
N GLU A 313 1.30 -24.77 18.23
CA GLU A 313 1.39 -25.88 19.20
C GLU A 313 1.61 -25.35 20.64
N ARG A 314 2.15 -24.15 20.78
CA ARG A 314 2.37 -23.46 22.06
C ARG A 314 1.23 -22.52 22.44
N GLY A 315 0.11 -22.57 21.72
CA GLY A 315 -1.07 -21.73 21.95
C GLY A 315 -0.87 -20.26 21.56
N LEU A 316 0.11 -19.97 20.69
CA LEU A 316 0.37 -18.61 20.20
C LEU A 316 -0.24 -18.43 18.81
N SER A 317 -0.80 -17.24 18.55
CA SER A 317 -1.39 -16.89 17.26
C SER A 317 -0.34 -16.63 16.16
N GLY A 318 0.92 -16.41 16.51
CA GLY A 318 1.94 -15.89 15.60
C GLY A 318 1.90 -14.36 15.45
N ALA A 319 0.92 -13.68 16.04
CA ALA A 319 0.88 -12.23 16.05
C ALA A 319 1.76 -11.64 17.15
N VAL A 320 2.51 -10.61 16.80
CA VAL A 320 3.33 -9.83 17.72
C VAL A 320 3.23 -8.34 17.40
N THR A 321 3.23 -7.54 18.47
CA THR A 321 3.35 -6.09 18.41
C THR A 321 4.48 -5.66 19.35
N SER A 322 5.47 -4.94 18.84
CA SER A 322 6.66 -4.55 19.61
C SER A 322 6.92 -3.04 19.55
N VAL A 323 7.08 -2.44 20.72
CA VAL A 323 7.49 -1.02 20.88
C VAL A 323 9.01 -0.86 20.79
N SER A 324 9.75 -1.91 21.10
CA SER A 324 11.20 -1.83 21.39
C SER A 324 12.07 -2.43 20.28
N GLY A 325 11.52 -3.25 19.39
CA GLY A 325 12.29 -3.96 18.38
C GLY A 325 12.26 -3.30 17.00
N PRO A 326 13.16 -3.68 16.10
CA PRO A 326 13.08 -3.27 14.69
C PRO A 326 11.87 -3.90 13.98
N VAL A 327 11.47 -5.13 14.34
CA VAL A 327 10.18 -5.72 13.90
C VAL A 327 9.09 -5.16 14.81
N SER A 328 8.27 -4.25 14.27
CA SER A 328 7.21 -3.56 15.01
C SER A 328 5.92 -4.37 15.09
N VAL A 329 5.57 -5.06 14.01
CA VAL A 329 4.37 -5.89 13.89
C VAL A 329 4.72 -7.19 13.16
N GLY A 330 4.14 -8.29 13.59
CA GLY A 330 4.27 -9.58 12.93
C GLY A 330 2.99 -10.41 13.01
N PHE A 331 2.87 -11.36 12.08
CA PHE A 331 1.70 -12.24 11.95
C PHE A 331 2.13 -13.66 11.55
N ASP A 332 1.25 -14.62 11.81
CA ASP A 332 1.29 -15.91 11.16
C ASP A 332 0.87 -15.73 9.68
N ASN A 333 1.76 -16.06 8.78
CA ASN A 333 1.55 -15.97 7.33
C ASN A 333 1.62 -17.33 6.63
N SER A 334 1.44 -18.41 7.39
CA SER A 334 1.41 -19.77 6.85
C SER A 334 0.34 -19.89 5.75
N PRO A 335 0.54 -20.79 4.77
CA PRO A 335 -0.50 -21.15 3.79
C PRO A 335 -1.78 -21.70 4.47
N PRO A 336 -2.89 -21.83 3.72
CA PRO A 336 -4.17 -22.30 4.28
C PRO A 336 -4.10 -23.64 5.01
N ASP A 337 -3.24 -24.57 4.51
CA ASP A 337 -3.01 -25.88 5.12
C ASP A 337 -2.02 -25.87 6.30
N GLY A 338 -1.47 -24.69 6.63
CA GLY A 338 -0.55 -24.51 7.74
C GLY A 338 0.88 -24.98 7.49
N SER A 339 1.24 -25.44 6.29
CA SER A 339 2.57 -25.94 5.97
C SER A 339 3.14 -25.30 4.70
N PRO A 340 4.40 -24.85 4.69
CA PRO A 340 5.29 -24.66 5.84
C PRO A 340 4.75 -23.60 6.81
N GLY A 341 5.30 -23.55 8.05
CA GLY A 341 5.04 -22.44 8.96
C GLY A 341 5.73 -21.16 8.46
N VAL A 342 5.05 -20.04 8.46
CA VAL A 342 5.62 -18.75 8.04
C VAL A 342 5.28 -17.67 9.06
N LEU A 343 6.33 -17.04 9.63
CA LEU A 343 6.19 -15.80 10.39
C LEU A 343 6.50 -14.60 9.50
N LEU A 344 5.54 -13.70 9.41
CA LEU A 344 5.69 -12.40 8.78
C LEU A 344 6.16 -11.37 9.82
N GLY A 345 7.11 -10.53 9.45
CA GLY A 345 7.52 -9.36 10.20
C GLY A 345 7.64 -8.12 9.34
N PHE A 346 7.35 -6.98 9.95
CA PHE A 346 7.52 -5.68 9.30
C PHE A 346 8.59 -4.85 10.04
N LEU A 347 9.56 -4.38 9.27
CA LEU A 347 10.37 -3.24 9.67
C LEU A 347 9.77 -2.02 8.98
N GLU A 348 9.43 -0.98 9.75
CA GLU A 348 8.65 0.15 9.24
C GLU A 348 9.25 1.49 9.69
N GLY A 349 8.95 2.55 8.96
CA GLY A 349 9.38 3.89 9.30
C GLY A 349 10.90 4.00 9.44
N ARG A 350 11.39 4.40 10.62
CA ARG A 350 12.83 4.55 10.88
C ARG A 350 13.57 3.21 10.79
N ALA A 351 13.02 2.14 11.35
CA ALA A 351 13.66 0.83 11.32
C ALA A 351 13.85 0.30 9.89
N ALA A 352 12.88 0.54 9.01
CA ALA A 352 13.01 0.20 7.59
C ALA A 352 14.12 1.01 6.90
N ARG A 353 14.18 2.32 7.14
CA ARG A 353 15.24 3.16 6.55
C ARG A 353 16.64 2.72 6.97
N GLU A 354 16.82 2.36 8.24
CA GLU A 354 18.08 1.83 8.76
C GLU A 354 18.43 0.42 8.19
N ALA A 355 17.40 -0.39 7.88
CA ALA A 355 17.56 -1.72 7.34
C ALA A 355 17.77 -1.75 5.82
N MET A 356 17.35 -0.72 5.07
CA MET A 356 17.48 -0.69 3.61
C MET A 356 18.93 -0.69 3.12
N ASP A 357 19.84 -0.12 3.89
CA ASP A 357 21.27 -0.05 3.58
C ASP A 357 22.03 -1.32 3.99
N ARG A 358 21.35 -2.29 4.63
CA ARG A 358 21.93 -3.57 5.05
C ARG A 358 21.75 -4.63 3.98
N SER A 359 22.63 -5.62 3.96
CA SER A 359 22.48 -6.82 3.14
C SER A 359 21.25 -7.64 3.56
N ARG A 360 20.80 -8.54 2.68
CA ARG A 360 19.71 -9.47 3.00
C ARG A 360 20.03 -10.35 4.20
N ASP A 361 21.29 -10.81 4.29
CA ASP A 361 21.72 -11.68 5.40
C ASP A 361 21.71 -10.95 6.74
N GLU A 362 22.19 -9.69 6.80
CA GLU A 362 22.09 -8.87 8.00
C GLU A 362 20.62 -8.62 8.41
N ARG A 363 19.72 -8.38 7.44
CA ARG A 363 18.28 -8.24 7.73
C ARG A 363 17.68 -9.54 8.25
N ARG A 364 18.08 -10.69 7.69
CA ARG A 364 17.69 -12.02 8.17
C ARG A 364 18.09 -12.23 9.63
N GLU A 365 19.32 -11.90 9.98
CA GLU A 365 19.83 -12.00 11.36
C GLU A 365 19.00 -11.14 12.32
N ILE A 366 18.75 -9.89 11.98
CA ILE A 366 17.92 -8.96 12.77
C ILE A 366 16.51 -9.53 13.00
N VAL A 367 15.88 -10.04 11.95
CA VAL A 367 14.51 -10.59 12.03
C VAL A 367 14.49 -11.90 12.83
N ALA A 368 15.46 -12.78 12.60
CA ALA A 368 15.59 -14.05 13.32
C ALA A 368 15.83 -13.82 14.82
N GLU A 369 16.65 -12.82 15.20
CA GLU A 369 16.84 -12.42 16.60
C GLU A 369 15.52 -11.92 17.22
N CYS A 370 14.78 -11.07 16.52
CA CYS A 370 13.46 -10.59 16.99
C CYS A 370 12.49 -11.75 17.19
N PHE A 371 12.36 -12.64 16.21
CA PHE A 371 11.47 -13.79 16.31
C PHE A 371 11.91 -14.77 17.39
N GLY A 372 13.22 -14.99 17.55
CA GLY A 372 13.78 -15.78 18.65
C GLY A 372 13.40 -15.24 20.02
N ARG A 373 13.41 -13.91 20.19
CA ARG A 373 12.97 -13.24 21.39
C ARG A 373 11.46 -13.37 21.62
N PHE A 374 10.65 -13.26 20.57
CA PHE A 374 9.18 -13.31 20.67
C PHE A 374 8.65 -14.73 20.87
N PHE A 375 9.10 -15.68 20.04
CA PHE A 375 8.53 -17.02 19.92
C PHE A 375 9.44 -18.12 20.45
N GLY A 376 10.63 -17.78 20.93
CA GLY A 376 11.60 -18.72 21.50
C GLY A 376 12.70 -19.15 20.52
N PRO A 377 13.70 -19.93 20.99
CA PRO A 377 14.93 -20.22 20.25
C PRO A 377 14.76 -20.89 18.88
N GLU A 378 13.67 -21.63 18.69
CA GLU A 378 13.31 -22.26 17.43
C GLU A 378 13.05 -21.21 16.35
N ALA A 379 12.40 -20.09 16.70
CA ALA A 379 12.11 -18.99 15.79
C ALA A 379 13.37 -18.22 15.32
N ALA A 380 14.49 -18.35 16.02
CA ALA A 380 15.78 -17.79 15.59
C ALA A 380 16.44 -18.59 14.44
N LYS A 381 15.88 -19.73 14.05
CA LYS A 381 16.48 -20.64 13.09
C LYS A 381 15.51 -21.00 11.94
N PRO A 382 15.11 -20.00 11.12
CA PRO A 382 14.28 -20.29 9.97
C PRO A 382 15.04 -21.15 8.95
N ILE A 383 14.32 -22.08 8.30
CA ILE A 383 14.87 -22.91 7.22
C ILE A 383 15.03 -22.12 5.92
N ASP A 384 14.20 -21.10 5.72
CA ASP A 384 14.32 -20.16 4.61
C ASP A 384 13.87 -18.76 5.04
N TYR A 385 14.27 -17.74 4.27
CA TYR A 385 13.97 -16.34 4.52
C TYR A 385 13.78 -15.56 3.23
N VAL A 386 12.70 -14.82 3.16
CA VAL A 386 12.39 -13.95 2.04
C VAL A 386 12.16 -12.54 2.56
N ASP A 387 12.70 -11.53 1.90
CA ASP A 387 12.38 -10.14 2.21
C ASP A 387 12.30 -9.25 0.97
N ARG A 388 11.66 -8.10 1.16
CA ARG A 388 11.62 -7.04 0.15
C ARG A 388 11.73 -5.66 0.81
N ALA A 389 12.81 -4.98 0.53
CA ALA A 389 13.02 -3.58 0.90
C ALA A 389 12.35 -2.69 -0.16
N TRP A 390 11.08 -2.34 0.07
CA TRP A 390 10.27 -1.63 -0.94
C TRP A 390 10.77 -0.23 -1.29
N GLY A 391 11.53 0.41 -0.41
CA GLY A 391 12.18 1.70 -0.70
C GLY A 391 13.31 1.60 -1.73
N ALA A 392 13.98 0.44 -1.80
CA ALA A 392 15.02 0.15 -2.79
C ALA A 392 14.46 -0.22 -4.18
N GLU A 393 13.16 -0.59 -4.26
CA GLU A 393 12.51 -0.94 -5.52
C GLU A 393 12.40 0.29 -6.44
N GLU A 394 13.05 0.25 -7.59
CA GLU A 394 13.15 1.38 -8.54
C GLU A 394 11.77 1.94 -8.93
N TRP A 395 10.80 1.05 -9.19
CA TRP A 395 9.48 1.39 -9.71
C TRP A 395 8.38 1.45 -8.63
N SER A 396 8.77 1.50 -7.33
CA SER A 396 7.87 1.78 -6.21
C SER A 396 8.41 2.91 -5.34
N ARG A 397 9.69 2.85 -4.99
CA ARG A 397 10.41 3.79 -4.10
C ARG A 397 9.77 3.92 -2.73
N GLY A 398 9.06 2.87 -2.30
CA GLY A 398 8.43 2.76 -0.99
C GLY A 398 7.06 2.08 -1.03
N CYS A 399 6.57 1.72 0.12
CA CYS A 399 5.27 1.16 0.48
C CYS A 399 4.89 1.61 1.92
N TYR A 400 3.60 1.52 2.33
CA TYR A 400 2.55 0.89 1.52
C TYR A 400 2.06 1.81 0.42
N GLY A 401 1.86 3.09 0.68
CA GLY A 401 1.39 4.13 -0.22
C GLY A 401 2.09 5.47 -0.02
N GLY A 402 1.72 6.43 -0.83
CA GLY A 402 2.11 7.83 -0.67
C GLY A 402 1.30 8.50 0.43
N PHE A 403 1.94 9.38 1.20
CA PHE A 403 1.29 10.17 2.24
C PHE A 403 1.62 11.66 2.13
N MET A 404 0.74 12.49 2.70
CA MET A 404 0.87 13.93 2.69
C MET A 404 1.52 14.45 3.99
N PRO A 405 2.64 15.15 3.92
CA PRO A 405 3.19 15.91 5.05
C PRO A 405 2.37 17.19 5.32
N PRO A 406 2.64 17.92 6.42
CA PRO A 406 1.96 19.17 6.72
C PRO A 406 1.95 20.18 5.56
N GLY A 407 0.80 20.81 5.34
CA GLY A 407 0.54 21.80 4.29
C GLY A 407 0.31 21.22 2.89
N ALA A 408 0.57 19.93 2.66
CA ALA A 408 0.47 19.36 1.33
C ALA A 408 -0.98 19.21 0.84
N TRP A 409 -1.93 18.93 1.73
CA TRP A 409 -3.34 18.86 1.36
C TRP A 409 -3.94 20.23 1.04
N THR A 410 -3.68 21.23 1.87
CA THR A 410 -4.23 22.58 1.68
C THR A 410 -3.64 23.30 0.47
N ASP A 411 -2.36 23.09 0.18
CA ASP A 411 -1.69 23.76 -0.92
C ASP A 411 -1.85 23.04 -2.26
N ASN A 412 -1.84 21.70 -2.25
CA ASN A 412 -1.71 20.90 -3.48
C ASN A 412 -2.79 19.83 -3.67
N GLY A 413 -3.58 19.51 -2.63
CA GLY A 413 -4.52 18.39 -2.65
C GLY A 413 -5.54 18.43 -3.78
N ALA A 414 -5.99 19.63 -4.14
CA ALA A 414 -6.96 19.84 -5.22
C ALA A 414 -6.44 19.34 -6.60
N ALA A 415 -5.12 19.25 -6.79
CA ALA A 415 -4.51 18.78 -8.02
C ALA A 415 -4.33 17.25 -8.10
N LEU A 416 -4.73 16.49 -7.07
CA LEU A 416 -4.46 15.05 -7.00
C LEU A 416 -5.22 14.24 -8.07
N ARG A 417 -6.49 14.57 -8.32
CA ARG A 417 -7.41 13.77 -9.16
C ARG A 417 -7.79 14.38 -10.50
N PRO A 418 -8.03 15.70 -10.59
CA PRO A 418 -8.50 16.29 -11.85
C PRO A 418 -7.57 15.99 -13.03
N PRO A 419 -8.11 15.65 -14.21
CA PRO A 419 -7.32 15.48 -15.42
C PRO A 419 -6.61 16.80 -15.82
N ILE A 420 -5.50 16.66 -16.53
CA ILE A 420 -4.74 17.78 -17.11
C ILE A 420 -4.68 17.57 -18.60
N GLY A 421 -5.52 18.30 -19.34
CA GLY A 421 -5.71 18.10 -20.77
C GLY A 421 -6.08 16.65 -21.09
N SER A 422 -5.24 15.97 -21.84
CA SER A 422 -5.44 14.56 -22.24
C SER A 422 -4.88 13.53 -21.24
N ILE A 423 -4.43 13.96 -20.05
CA ILE A 423 -3.85 13.08 -19.03
C ILE A 423 -4.82 12.92 -17.85
N HIS A 424 -5.16 11.67 -17.54
CA HIS A 424 -5.96 11.25 -16.38
C HIS A 424 -5.09 10.53 -15.34
N TRP A 425 -5.53 10.52 -14.09
CA TRP A 425 -4.74 10.00 -12.97
C TRP A 425 -5.47 8.85 -12.27
N ALA A 426 -4.78 7.73 -12.07
CA ALA A 426 -5.24 6.61 -11.27
C ALA A 426 -4.14 6.21 -10.26
N GLY A 427 -4.45 5.26 -9.41
CA GLY A 427 -3.56 4.75 -8.36
C GLY A 427 -4.22 4.82 -6.99
N ALA A 428 -3.81 3.96 -6.09
CA ALA A 428 -4.38 3.83 -4.75
C ALA A 428 -4.40 5.17 -3.98
N GLU A 429 -3.42 6.03 -4.22
CA GLU A 429 -3.30 7.36 -3.61
C GLU A 429 -4.36 8.36 -4.11
N THR A 430 -5.00 8.09 -5.25
CA THR A 430 -6.06 8.94 -5.79
C THR A 430 -7.48 8.52 -5.36
N ALA A 431 -7.60 7.40 -4.64
CA ALA A 431 -8.88 6.90 -4.17
C ALA A 431 -9.47 7.75 -3.04
N THR A 432 -10.79 7.78 -2.95
CA THR A 432 -11.56 8.44 -1.89
C THR A 432 -12.07 7.45 -0.84
N VAL A 433 -12.20 6.19 -1.23
CA VAL A 433 -12.54 5.04 -0.39
C VAL A 433 -11.36 4.09 -0.39
N TRP A 434 -10.97 3.57 0.77
CA TRP A 434 -9.82 2.70 0.96
C TRP A 434 -8.54 3.24 0.29
N ASN A 435 -8.25 4.53 0.51
CA ASN A 435 -7.04 5.16 -0.01
C ASN A 435 -5.78 4.38 0.38
N GLY A 436 -4.87 4.14 -0.58
CA GLY A 436 -3.64 3.38 -0.35
C GLY A 436 -3.80 1.86 -0.38
N TYR A 437 -5.01 1.31 -0.38
CA TYR A 437 -5.31 -0.13 -0.41
C TYR A 437 -5.54 -0.66 -1.83
N MET A 438 -5.60 -1.99 -1.97
CA MET A 438 -5.92 -2.65 -3.25
C MET A 438 -7.30 -2.25 -3.76
N ASP A 439 -8.29 -2.12 -2.87
CA ASP A 439 -9.63 -1.65 -3.19
C ASP A 439 -9.64 -0.25 -3.81
N GLY A 440 -8.91 0.68 -3.17
CA GLY A 440 -8.74 2.03 -3.69
C GLY A 440 -8.01 2.06 -5.05
N ALA A 441 -7.06 1.16 -5.27
CA ALA A 441 -6.41 1.04 -6.57
C ALA A 441 -7.40 0.64 -7.66
N VAL A 442 -8.22 -0.40 -7.42
CA VAL A 442 -9.25 -0.88 -8.37
C VAL A 442 -10.28 0.22 -8.65
N SER A 443 -10.83 0.84 -7.60
CA SER A 443 -11.84 1.89 -7.75
C SER A 443 -11.32 3.12 -8.50
N SER A 444 -10.07 3.53 -8.24
CA SER A 444 -9.44 4.66 -8.93
C SER A 444 -9.19 4.38 -10.42
N GLY A 445 -8.87 3.13 -10.76
CA GLY A 445 -8.72 2.71 -12.15
C GLY A 445 -10.04 2.79 -12.90
N ALA A 446 -11.13 2.27 -12.31
CA ALA A 446 -12.47 2.33 -12.88
C ALA A 446 -12.95 3.79 -13.06
N ARG A 447 -12.70 4.68 -12.08
CA ARG A 447 -13.00 6.11 -12.17
C ARG A 447 -12.25 6.77 -13.32
N ALA A 448 -10.95 6.54 -13.43
CA ALA A 448 -10.15 7.15 -14.49
C ALA A 448 -10.56 6.65 -15.89
N ALA A 449 -10.97 5.37 -16.02
CA ALA A 449 -11.52 4.84 -17.25
C ALA A 449 -12.85 5.53 -17.64
N ALA A 450 -13.76 5.73 -16.69
CA ALA A 450 -15.01 6.44 -16.91
C ALA A 450 -14.76 7.89 -17.39
N GLU A 451 -13.87 8.62 -16.72
CA GLU A 451 -13.46 9.98 -17.12
C GLU A 451 -12.91 10.02 -18.56
N VAL A 452 -12.14 9.00 -18.97
CA VAL A 452 -11.61 8.89 -20.32
C VAL A 452 -12.72 8.60 -21.32
N LEU A 453 -13.63 7.68 -21.04
CA LEU A 453 -14.76 7.34 -21.91
C LEU A 453 -15.67 8.55 -22.13
N ASP A 454 -15.98 9.29 -21.09
CA ASP A 454 -16.75 10.55 -21.19
C ASP A 454 -16.04 11.62 -22.04
N ALA A 455 -14.70 11.61 -22.08
CA ALA A 455 -13.90 12.58 -22.80
C ALA A 455 -13.64 12.21 -24.27
N ILE A 456 -13.85 10.95 -24.68
CA ILE A 456 -13.64 10.48 -26.07
C ILE A 456 -14.94 10.12 -26.80
N GLY A 457 -16.04 9.94 -26.05
CA GLY A 457 -17.41 9.72 -26.57
C GLY A 457 -18.06 10.98 -26.99
#